data_b16e9ad262b9de74739130163b63c515
#
_entry.id   b16e9ad262b9de74739130163b63c515
#
_cell.length_a   1.000
_cell.length_b   1.000
_cell.length_c   1.000
_cell.angle_alpha   90.00
_cell.angle_beta   90.00
_cell.angle_gamma   90.00
#
_symmetry.space_group_name_H-M   'P 1'
#
loop_
_entity.id
_entity.type
_entity.pdbx_description
1 polymer ?
#
loop_
_entity_poly.entity_id
_entity_poly.type
_entity_poly.pdbx_seq_one_letter_code
_entity_poly.pdbx_strand_id
1 'polypeptide(L)'
;MSLRHMKRIANRIMLLGVNYIQYMGSTYSMNGHGKGTNGPNHNWQNSLFKHYGDFNKYASSISWIMSNTDTCAQTLVLNPYATARAL
;
A
#
# COMPACT_ATOMS: atom_id res chain seq x y z
N MET A 1 -10.45 1.54 -6.82
CA MET A 1 -9.85 1.09 -5.53
C MET A 1 -10.50 1.87 -4.39
N SER A 2 -10.95 1.20 -3.35
CA SER A 2 -11.55 1.87 -2.19
C SER A 2 -10.50 2.17 -1.12
N LEU A 3 -10.77 3.11 -0.22
CA LEU A 3 -9.89 3.40 0.91
C LEU A 3 -9.73 2.19 1.83
N ARG A 4 -10.78 1.40 1.99
CA ARG A 4 -10.73 0.13 2.73
C ARG A 4 -9.71 -0.84 2.12
N HIS A 5 -9.69 -0.93 0.80
CA HIS A 5 -8.74 -1.78 0.09
C HIS A 5 -7.32 -1.28 0.25
N MET A 6 -7.11 0.02 0.14
CA MET A 6 -5.81 0.65 0.38
C MET A 6 -5.29 0.35 1.79
N LYS A 7 -6.17 0.46 2.79
CA LYS A 7 -5.83 0.16 4.18
C LYS A 7 -5.43 -1.31 4.37
N ARG A 8 -6.14 -2.23 3.74
CA ARG A 8 -5.82 -3.66 3.79
C ARG A 8 -4.45 -3.95 3.18
N ILE A 9 -4.16 -3.36 2.02
CA ILE A 9 -2.85 -3.50 1.38
C ILE A 9 -1.76 -2.92 2.27
N ALA A 10 -1.94 -1.71 2.79
CA ALA A 10 -0.97 -1.07 3.68
C ALA A 10 -0.66 -1.93 4.91
N ASN A 11 -1.69 -2.44 5.57
CA ASN A 11 -1.51 -3.33 6.72
C ASN A 11 -0.70 -4.57 6.37
N ARG A 12 -1.01 -5.20 5.24
CA ARG A 12 -0.33 -6.41 4.81
C ARG A 12 1.14 -6.17 4.52
N ILE A 13 1.47 -5.13 3.76
CA ILE A 13 2.87 -4.86 3.41
C ILE A 13 3.68 -4.40 4.62
N MET A 14 3.07 -3.66 5.55
CA MET A 14 3.75 -3.25 6.78
C MET A 14 4.04 -4.43 7.71
N LEU A 15 3.17 -5.44 7.76
CA LEU A 15 3.45 -6.68 8.48
C LEU A 15 4.64 -7.44 7.88
N LEU A 16 4.91 -7.25 6.59
CA LEU A 16 6.04 -7.88 5.91
C LEU A 16 7.35 -7.07 6.04
N GLY A 17 7.33 -5.97 6.78
CA GLY A 17 8.52 -5.17 7.06
C GLY A 17 8.61 -3.83 6.33
N VAL A 18 7.64 -3.48 5.51
CA VAL A 18 7.60 -2.17 4.86
C VAL A 18 7.25 -1.10 5.89
N ASN A 19 8.05 -0.05 5.95
CA ASN A 19 7.83 1.05 6.90
C ASN A 19 7.69 2.43 6.22
N TYR A 20 7.67 2.46 4.90
CA TYR A 20 7.49 3.68 4.13
C TYR A 20 6.69 3.40 2.88
N ILE A 21 5.65 4.21 2.63
CA ILE A 21 4.78 4.06 1.47
C ILE A 21 4.83 5.34 0.65
N GLN A 22 5.11 5.20 -0.64
CA GLN A 22 5.07 6.29 -1.59
C GLN A 22 4.03 6.00 -2.66
N TYR A 23 3.14 6.95 -2.89
CA TYR A 23 2.19 6.85 -3.99
C TYR A 23 2.88 7.05 -5.33
N MET A 24 2.41 6.31 -6.32
CA MET A 24 2.81 6.47 -7.71
C MET A 24 1.58 6.60 -8.59
N GLY A 25 1.70 7.36 -9.67
CA GLY A 25 0.62 7.48 -10.64
C GLY A 25 -0.31 8.67 -10.42
N SER A 26 0.21 9.80 -10.00
CA SER A 26 -0.54 11.04 -10.03
C SER A 26 -0.43 11.69 -11.40
N THR A 27 -1.54 11.80 -12.12
CA THR A 27 -1.58 12.44 -13.41
C THR A 27 -2.06 13.88 -13.31
N TYR A 28 -1.52 14.75 -14.16
CA TYR A 28 -1.93 16.15 -14.20
C TYR A 28 -3.38 16.31 -14.69
N SER A 29 -3.79 15.46 -15.62
CA SER A 29 -5.13 15.52 -16.22
C SER A 29 -5.68 14.11 -16.41
N MET A 30 -7.01 13.99 -16.28
CA MET A 30 -7.74 12.75 -16.58
C MET A 30 -8.05 12.61 -18.08
N ASN A 31 -7.72 13.60 -18.87
CA ASN A 31 -7.96 13.58 -20.32
C ASN A 31 -6.77 13.01 -21.08
N GLY A 32 -7.05 12.32 -22.17
CA GLY A 32 -6.06 11.86 -23.11
C GLY A 32 -5.29 10.62 -22.68
N HIS A 33 -4.16 10.43 -23.34
CA HIS A 33 -3.35 9.20 -23.22
C HIS A 33 -2.71 9.03 -21.83
N GLY A 34 -2.37 10.13 -21.17
CA GLY A 34 -1.76 10.10 -19.84
C GLY A 34 -2.59 9.44 -18.77
N LYS A 35 -3.91 9.37 -18.96
CA LYS A 35 -4.85 8.73 -18.04
C LYS A 35 -4.54 7.25 -17.79
N GLY A 36 -4.05 6.55 -18.80
CA GLY A 36 -3.88 5.10 -18.74
C GLY A 36 -2.45 4.62 -18.47
N THR A 37 -1.48 5.52 -18.34
CA THR A 37 -0.07 5.14 -18.35
C THR A 37 0.51 4.78 -16.98
N ASN A 38 -0.08 5.23 -15.88
CA ASN A 38 0.54 5.16 -14.55
C ASN A 38 -0.32 4.49 -13.47
N GLY A 39 -1.22 3.59 -13.85
CA GLY A 39 -2.02 2.87 -12.87
C GLY A 39 -3.07 3.73 -12.16
N PRO A 40 -3.40 3.41 -10.91
CA PRO A 40 -4.44 4.14 -10.19
C PRO A 40 -4.13 5.62 -10.04
N ASN A 41 -5.13 6.45 -10.27
CA ASN A 41 -4.95 7.90 -10.23
C ASN A 41 -5.18 8.45 -8.82
N HIS A 42 -4.14 8.98 -8.21
CA HIS A 42 -4.16 9.55 -6.86
C HIS A 42 -4.18 11.08 -6.86
N ASN A 43 -4.73 11.70 -7.90
CA ASN A 43 -4.80 13.15 -7.99
C ASN A 43 -6.14 13.70 -7.49
N TRP A 44 -6.26 15.05 -7.50
CA TRP A 44 -7.44 15.76 -7.03
C TRP A 44 -8.71 15.43 -7.84
N GLN A 45 -8.59 14.89 -9.03
CA GLN A 45 -9.73 14.49 -9.87
C GLN A 45 -10.32 13.12 -9.46
N ASN A 46 -9.61 12.37 -8.60
CA ASN A 46 -10.15 11.15 -8.03
C ASN A 46 -11.25 11.50 -7.02
N SER A 47 -12.40 10.83 -7.12
CA SER A 47 -13.54 11.07 -6.23
C SER A 47 -13.22 10.83 -4.75
N LEU A 48 -12.21 9.99 -4.45
CA LEU A 48 -11.78 9.67 -3.09
C LEU A 48 -10.68 10.60 -2.58
N PHE A 49 -10.20 11.53 -3.39
CA PHE A 49 -9.05 12.37 -3.03
C PHE A 49 -9.28 13.14 -1.72
N LYS A 50 -10.48 13.63 -1.50
CA LYS A 50 -10.83 14.35 -0.27
C LYS A 50 -10.68 13.52 1.00
N HIS A 51 -10.69 12.19 0.89
CA HIS A 51 -10.55 11.27 2.01
C HIS A 51 -9.12 10.72 2.16
N TYR A 52 -8.22 11.06 1.26
CA TYR A 52 -6.83 10.57 1.33
C TYR A 52 -6.09 11.08 2.57
N GLY A 53 -6.48 12.24 3.09
CA GLY A 53 -5.91 12.77 4.33
C GLY A 53 -6.10 11.82 5.52
N ASP A 54 -7.26 11.19 5.62
CA ASP A 54 -7.56 10.24 6.69
C ASP A 54 -6.71 8.97 6.53
N PHE A 55 -6.61 8.46 5.31
CA PHE A 55 -5.74 7.33 5.03
C PHE A 55 -4.27 7.65 5.29
N ASN A 56 -3.82 8.85 4.90
CA ASN A 56 -2.44 9.28 5.10
C ASN A 56 -2.08 9.40 6.59
N LYS A 57 -3.00 9.89 7.42
CA LYS A 57 -2.81 9.91 8.87
C LYS A 57 -2.65 8.50 9.43
N TYR A 58 -3.50 7.59 9.02
CA TYR A 58 -3.42 6.20 9.42
C TYR A 58 -2.09 5.57 9.00
N ALA A 59 -1.74 5.69 7.72
CA ALA A 59 -0.52 5.13 7.17
C ALA A 59 0.73 5.71 7.84
N SER A 60 0.75 7.03 8.08
CA SER A 60 1.86 7.70 8.75
C SER A 60 2.04 7.21 10.19
N SER A 61 0.94 7.04 10.92
CA SER A 61 0.99 6.54 12.29
C SER A 61 1.55 5.12 12.35
N ILE A 62 1.09 4.24 11.49
CA ILE A 62 1.58 2.86 11.42
C ILE A 62 3.03 2.81 10.94
N SER A 63 3.40 3.62 9.95
CA SER A 63 4.78 3.72 9.46
C SER A 63 5.73 4.14 10.58
N TRP A 64 5.34 5.13 11.39
CA TRP A 64 6.15 5.59 12.51
C TRP A 64 6.34 4.47 13.54
N ILE A 65 5.28 3.76 13.89
CA ILE A 65 5.36 2.63 14.82
C ILE A 65 6.29 1.55 14.26
N MET A 66 6.11 1.16 13.01
CA MET A 66 6.93 0.11 12.38
C MET A 66 8.39 0.51 12.23
N SER A 67 8.68 1.79 12.08
CA SER A 67 10.06 2.29 11.98
C SER A 67 10.80 2.30 13.33
N ASN A 68 10.06 2.32 14.44
CA ASN A 68 10.60 2.44 15.79
C ASN A 68 10.42 1.18 16.63
N THR A 69 10.04 0.07 16.03
CA THR A 69 9.82 -1.20 16.71
C THR A 69 10.53 -2.33 15.99
N ASP A 70 10.77 -3.40 16.72
CA ASP A 70 11.39 -4.60 16.18
C ASP A 70 10.39 -5.75 16.12
N THR A 71 10.63 -6.69 15.22
CA THR A 71 9.80 -7.89 15.09
C THR A 71 10.02 -8.81 16.29
N CYS A 72 8.92 -9.22 16.94
CA CYS A 72 8.94 -10.16 18.05
C CYS A 72 8.60 -11.58 17.63
N ALA A 73 8.79 -11.93 16.37
CA ALA A 73 8.46 -13.25 15.85
C ALA A 73 9.38 -14.31 16.50
N GLN A 74 8.75 -15.36 17.04
CA GLN A 74 9.46 -16.48 17.70
C GLN A 74 9.22 -17.79 16.97
N THR A 75 8.37 -17.81 15.96
CA THR A 75 7.99 -19.03 15.23
C THR A 75 8.31 -18.86 13.76
N LEU A 76 8.97 -19.84 13.18
CA LEU A 76 9.21 -19.94 11.75
C LEU A 76 8.15 -20.85 11.12
N VAL A 77 7.46 -20.34 10.13
CA VAL A 77 6.49 -21.13 9.37
C VAL A 77 7.08 -21.41 7.99
N LEU A 78 7.27 -22.68 7.69
CA LEU A 78 7.73 -23.09 6.37
C LEU A 78 6.57 -23.10 5.38
N ASN A 79 6.72 -22.34 4.31
CA ASN A 79 5.77 -22.38 3.19
C ASN A 79 6.39 -23.21 2.05
N PRO A 80 5.91 -24.45 1.81
CA PRO A 80 6.48 -25.34 0.78
C PRO A 80 5.99 -25.03 -0.64
N TYR A 81 5.69 -23.77 -0.92
CA TYR A 81 5.09 -23.35 -2.19
C TYR A 81 5.95 -23.72 -3.40
N ALA A 82 7.28 -23.50 -3.30
CA ALA A 82 8.20 -23.83 -4.39
C ALA A 82 8.23 -25.35 -4.66
N THR A 83 8.28 -26.16 -3.62
CA THR A 83 8.22 -27.63 -3.72
C THR A 83 6.88 -28.09 -4.31
N ALA A 84 5.78 -27.52 -3.84
CA ALA A 84 4.44 -27.88 -4.34
C ALA A 84 4.29 -27.54 -5.82
N ARG A 85 4.90 -26.47 -6.29
CA ARG A 85 4.87 -26.10 -7.71
C ARG A 85 5.76 -26.99 -8.58
N ALA A 86 6.80 -27.56 -8.03
CA ALA A 86 7.72 -28.46 -8.74
C ALA A 86 7.14 -29.86 -8.92
N LEU A 87 6.16 -30.24 -8.14
CA LEU A 87 5.46 -31.52 -8.23
C LEU A 87 4.29 -31.42 -9.21
#